data_8daa0449ae8d30e094dc43da0796056b
#
_entry.id   8daa0449ae8d30e094dc43da0796056b
#
_cell.length_a   1.000
_cell.length_b   1.000
_cell.length_c   1.000
_cell.angle_alpha   90.00
_cell.angle_beta   90.00
_cell.angle_gamma   90.00
#
_symmetry.space_group_name_H-M   'P 1'
#
loop_
_entity.id
_entity.type
_entity.pdbx_description
1 polymer ?
#
loop_
_entity_poly.entity_id
_entity_poly.type
_entity_poly.pdbx_seq_one_letter_code
_entity_poly.pdbx_strand_id
1 'polypeptide(L)'
;LPSIIDKLRQRIHLASAGAEVFEVPMPDMSLAGVCRRIESQGLFVIGAARTGTTILQNALNDSHAIFLFGEPAFHNEGDSEDFAARYNAMHRSWGNQENKSSYCPPLFEEDASWYAYLARLAQTYRYVGSKIVINPLEAEDRASELFDFHCRHFYASRYLFTFRNPLDVLMSTRGLAELNGGTVSTYAEVIKGYFVVVQLFFRVLRNLPHVEVVFHEAVEPATFRKLESWLATPLPHAGDYYSGSKVRHYELTAVPEPHRPLVAEAVDLYDKLKRETLAGFELIQIEQNSGHFDQNHFTALGQLSRDVSNFLRTIDAPS
;
A
#
# COMPACT_ATOMS: atom_id res chain seq x y z
N LEU A 1 8.88 -17.65 19.80
CA LEU A 1 9.33 -16.42 19.12
C LEU A 1 8.58 -15.26 19.75
N PRO A 2 9.25 -14.19 20.19
CA PRO A 2 8.56 -13.00 20.72
C PRO A 2 7.63 -12.45 19.66
N SER A 3 6.43 -12.02 20.05
CA SER A 3 5.44 -11.48 19.13
C SER A 3 5.99 -10.20 18.48
N ILE A 4 5.52 -9.87 17.28
CA ILE A 4 5.87 -8.58 16.62
C ILE A 4 5.52 -7.39 17.52
N ILE A 5 4.49 -7.53 18.35
CA ILE A 5 4.09 -6.54 19.36
C ILE A 5 5.17 -6.38 20.44
N ASP A 6 5.77 -7.49 20.90
CA ASP A 6 6.82 -7.40 21.91
C ASP A 6 8.08 -6.75 21.33
N LYS A 7 8.39 -7.05 20.07
CA LYS A 7 9.47 -6.37 19.34
C LYS A 7 9.17 -4.88 19.12
N LEU A 8 7.94 -4.51 18.80
CA LEU A 8 7.52 -3.11 18.64
C LEU A 8 7.47 -2.37 19.98
N ARG A 9 6.95 -3.00 21.05
CA ARG A 9 6.99 -2.44 22.40
C ARG A 9 8.42 -2.28 22.92
N GLN A 10 9.26 -3.26 22.65
CA GLN A 10 10.68 -3.19 22.99
C GLN A 10 11.40 -2.10 22.20
N ARG A 11 11.04 -1.86 20.94
CA ARG A 11 11.57 -0.76 20.11
C ARG A 11 11.10 0.61 20.61
N ILE A 12 9.83 0.74 20.97
CA ILE A 12 9.30 1.98 21.56
C ILE A 12 9.96 2.24 22.93
N HIS A 13 10.15 1.21 23.75
CA HIS A 13 10.86 1.34 25.04
C HIS A 13 12.37 1.54 24.89
N LEU A 14 13.02 0.94 23.90
CA LEU A 14 14.45 1.16 23.66
C LEU A 14 14.73 2.54 23.06
N ALA A 15 13.82 3.07 22.24
CA ALA A 15 13.89 4.46 21.80
C ALA A 15 13.64 5.45 22.95
N SER A 16 12.87 5.07 23.96
CA SER A 16 12.61 5.90 25.15
C SER A 16 13.63 5.74 26.26
N ALA A 17 14.40 4.66 26.28
CA ALA A 17 15.31 4.34 27.42
C ALA A 17 16.73 4.95 27.33
N GLY A 18 17.05 5.70 26.28
CA GLY A 18 18.39 6.24 26.07
C GLY A 18 18.50 7.66 25.51
N ALA A 19 17.40 8.27 25.12
CA ALA A 19 17.37 9.68 24.79
C ALA A 19 16.60 10.41 25.88
N GLU A 20 17.26 11.37 26.56
CA GLU A 20 16.50 12.46 27.16
C GLU A 20 15.59 13.00 26.06
N VAL A 21 14.32 12.71 26.18
CA VAL A 21 13.30 13.28 25.29
C VAL A 21 13.33 14.76 25.58
N PHE A 22 14.09 15.51 24.79
CA PHE A 22 13.89 16.95 24.73
C PHE A 22 12.45 17.11 24.23
N GLU A 23 11.54 17.38 25.13
CA GLU A 23 10.23 17.92 24.81
C GLU A 23 10.44 19.27 24.12
N VAL A 24 10.74 19.22 22.84
CA VAL A 24 10.63 20.42 22.01
C VAL A 24 9.12 20.64 21.86
N PRO A 25 8.58 21.73 22.43
CA PRO A 25 7.16 22.03 22.26
C PRO A 25 6.89 22.03 20.76
N MET A 26 6.02 21.14 20.30
CA MET A 26 5.60 21.15 18.91
C MET A 26 4.91 22.50 18.69
N PRO A 27 5.42 23.36 17.78
CA PRO A 27 4.71 24.58 17.45
C PRO A 27 3.30 24.19 16.97
N ASP A 28 2.32 24.98 17.36
CA ASP A 28 0.95 24.86 16.86
C ASP A 28 0.98 24.92 15.31
N MET A 29 0.90 23.72 14.70
CA MET A 29 1.09 23.58 13.25
C MET A 29 -0.20 23.02 12.64
N SER A 30 -0.68 23.76 11.64
CA SER A 30 -1.75 23.24 10.79
C SER A 30 -1.38 21.91 10.16
N LEU A 31 -2.36 21.06 9.82
CA LEU A 31 -2.16 19.81 9.07
C LEU A 31 -1.21 20.01 7.89
N ALA A 32 -1.43 21.05 7.08
CA ALA A 32 -0.59 21.35 5.92
C ALA A 32 0.86 21.69 6.29
N GLY A 33 1.09 22.33 7.45
CA GLY A 33 2.43 22.63 7.97
C GLY A 33 3.18 21.38 8.37
N VAL A 34 2.53 20.45 9.07
CA VAL A 34 3.11 19.17 9.48
C VAL A 34 3.39 18.30 8.25
N CYS A 35 2.42 18.17 7.35
CA CYS A 35 2.58 17.37 6.13
C CYS A 35 3.77 17.84 5.29
N ARG A 36 3.96 19.15 5.10
CA ARG A 36 5.14 19.68 4.41
C ARG A 36 6.46 19.31 5.10
N ARG A 37 6.50 19.24 6.43
CA ARG A 37 7.72 18.86 7.15
C ARG A 37 8.10 17.41 6.93
N ILE A 38 7.13 16.52 6.93
CA ILE A 38 7.34 15.07 6.81
C ILE A 38 7.18 14.56 5.38
N GLU A 39 6.89 15.42 4.42
CA GLU A 39 6.56 15.05 3.05
C GLU A 39 7.63 14.16 2.41
N SER A 40 8.90 14.50 2.54
CA SER A 40 10.01 13.70 2.02
C SER A 40 10.29 12.41 2.83
N GLN A 41 9.75 12.32 4.03
CA GLN A 41 9.85 11.15 4.91
C GLN A 41 8.63 10.23 4.81
N GLY A 42 7.60 10.64 4.07
CA GLY A 42 6.42 9.82 3.87
C GLY A 42 6.74 8.56 3.07
N LEU A 43 6.22 7.41 3.53
CA LEU A 43 6.26 6.13 2.82
C LEU A 43 4.89 5.46 2.92
N PHE A 44 4.27 5.23 1.77
CA PHE A 44 2.93 4.67 1.69
C PHE A 44 2.93 3.39 0.86
N VAL A 45 2.48 2.28 1.48
CA VAL A 45 2.28 1.00 0.80
C VAL A 45 0.84 0.93 0.34
N ILE A 46 0.61 0.86 -0.96
CA ILE A 46 -0.72 0.91 -1.57
C ILE A 46 -1.00 -0.37 -2.35
N GLY A 47 -2.20 -0.90 -2.21
CA GLY A 47 -2.64 -2.05 -3.02
C GLY A 47 -4.12 -2.37 -2.83
N ALA A 48 -4.66 -3.15 -3.76
CA ALA A 48 -5.96 -3.75 -3.56
C ALA A 48 -5.92 -4.73 -2.37
N ALA A 49 -7.05 -4.99 -1.76
CA ALA A 49 -7.13 -6.05 -0.75
C ALA A 49 -6.55 -7.38 -1.29
N ARG A 50 -5.83 -8.11 -0.47
CA ARG A 50 -5.22 -9.44 -0.80
C ARG A 50 -4.01 -9.42 -1.76
N THR A 51 -3.44 -8.27 -2.06
CA THR A 51 -2.22 -8.15 -2.89
C THR A 51 -0.90 -8.29 -2.10
N GLY A 52 -0.96 -8.58 -0.80
CA GLY A 52 0.24 -8.76 0.02
C GLY A 52 0.72 -7.51 0.76
N THR A 53 -0.08 -6.45 0.79
CA THR A 53 0.22 -5.18 1.49
C THR A 53 0.67 -5.36 2.93
N THR A 54 0.03 -6.26 3.70
CA THR A 54 0.38 -6.50 5.11
C THR A 54 1.74 -7.19 5.27
N ILE A 55 2.06 -8.14 4.39
CA ILE A 55 3.36 -8.82 4.42
C ILE A 55 4.46 -7.80 4.11
N LEU A 56 4.25 -6.98 3.10
CA LEU A 56 5.19 -5.93 2.71
C LEU A 56 5.36 -4.88 3.81
N GLN A 57 4.27 -4.41 4.44
CA GLN A 57 4.33 -3.52 5.59
C GLN A 57 5.17 -4.10 6.72
N ASN A 58 4.96 -5.38 7.07
CA ASN A 58 5.69 -6.03 8.15
C ASN A 58 7.18 -6.19 7.80
N ALA A 59 7.49 -6.53 6.55
CA ALA A 59 8.86 -6.61 6.06
C ALA A 59 9.60 -5.27 6.14
N LEU A 60 8.92 -4.17 5.81
CA LEU A 60 9.46 -2.82 5.90
C LEU A 60 9.60 -2.36 7.37
N ASN A 61 8.59 -2.62 8.20
CA ASN A 61 8.60 -2.28 9.62
C ASN A 61 9.64 -3.06 10.43
N ASP A 62 10.24 -4.12 9.88
CA ASP A 62 11.36 -4.79 10.52
C ASP A 62 12.65 -3.93 10.50
N SER A 63 12.75 -2.95 9.62
CA SER A 63 13.81 -1.95 9.62
C SER A 63 13.66 -0.97 10.79
N HIS A 64 14.77 -0.66 11.47
CA HIS A 64 14.80 0.36 12.51
C HIS A 64 14.54 1.79 12.01
N ALA A 65 14.61 1.99 10.70
CA ALA A 65 14.46 3.30 10.07
C ALA A 65 13.03 3.58 9.53
N ILE A 66 12.13 2.59 9.59
CA ILE A 66 10.80 2.68 8.98
C ILE A 66 9.71 2.39 10.01
N PHE A 67 8.65 3.21 9.97
CA PHE A 67 7.47 3.05 10.79
C PHE A 67 6.21 3.29 9.97
N LEU A 68 5.45 2.22 9.69
CA LEU A 68 4.21 2.26 8.93
C LEU A 68 3.04 1.79 9.78
N PHE A 69 1.99 2.62 9.85
CA PHE A 69 0.71 2.21 10.42
C PHE A 69 -0.06 1.25 9.51
N GLY A 70 -0.95 0.44 10.09
CA GLY A 70 -1.86 -0.43 9.35
C GLY A 70 -3.21 0.27 9.12
N GLU A 71 -3.51 0.67 7.89
CA GLU A 71 -4.83 1.14 7.42
C GLU A 71 -5.47 2.28 8.26
N PRO A 72 -4.76 3.35 8.60
CA PRO A 72 -5.33 4.43 9.40
C PRO A 72 -6.29 5.33 8.60
N ALA A 73 -6.32 5.20 7.27
CA ALA A 73 -7.19 6.00 6.38
C ALA A 73 -7.09 7.52 6.61
N PHE A 74 -5.89 8.05 6.78
CA PHE A 74 -5.63 9.47 7.06
C PHE A 74 -6.38 10.45 6.14
N HIS A 75 -6.60 10.07 4.89
CA HIS A 75 -7.31 10.89 3.90
C HIS A 75 -8.80 11.10 4.20
N ASN A 76 -9.38 10.26 5.08
CA ASN A 76 -10.79 10.36 5.47
C ASN A 76 -11.00 11.16 6.75
N GLU A 77 -9.94 11.40 7.51
CA GLU A 77 -10.09 11.85 8.89
C GLU A 77 -9.89 13.36 9.05
N GLY A 78 -9.21 14.01 8.11
CA GLY A 78 -8.90 15.44 8.27
C GLY A 78 -8.26 15.73 9.63
N ASP A 79 -8.75 16.76 10.32
CA ASP A 79 -8.30 17.19 11.66
C ASP A 79 -9.13 16.55 12.79
N SER A 80 -9.73 15.37 12.58
CA SER A 80 -10.63 14.74 13.56
C SER A 80 -9.91 14.47 14.89
N GLU A 81 -10.45 15.06 15.95
CA GLU A 81 -9.99 14.84 17.32
C GLU A 81 -10.20 13.39 17.80
N ASP A 82 -11.20 12.71 17.21
CA ASP A 82 -11.55 11.33 17.58
C ASP A 82 -10.74 10.27 16.82
N PHE A 83 -9.83 10.68 15.94
CA PHE A 83 -9.09 9.76 15.09
C PHE A 83 -8.39 8.66 15.88
N ALA A 84 -7.60 9.04 16.88
CA ALA A 84 -6.82 8.09 17.68
C ALA A 84 -7.72 7.09 18.41
N ALA A 85 -8.83 7.56 19.00
CA ALA A 85 -9.78 6.72 19.72
C ALA A 85 -10.43 5.68 18.77
N ARG A 86 -10.89 6.11 17.60
CA ARG A 86 -11.53 5.23 16.59
C ARG A 86 -10.53 4.23 16.03
N TYR A 87 -9.36 4.69 15.64
CA TYR A 87 -8.28 3.82 15.15
C TYR A 87 -7.92 2.76 16.18
N ASN A 88 -7.65 3.18 17.42
CA ASN A 88 -7.29 2.28 18.50
C ASN A 88 -8.40 1.26 18.83
N ALA A 89 -9.66 1.70 18.82
CA ALA A 89 -10.81 0.81 19.07
C ALA A 89 -10.91 -0.27 17.97
N MET A 90 -10.81 0.13 16.70
CA MET A 90 -10.82 -0.79 15.55
C MET A 90 -9.69 -1.82 15.65
N HIS A 91 -8.47 -1.37 15.91
CA HIS A 91 -7.31 -2.27 15.94
C HIS A 91 -7.25 -3.15 17.20
N ARG A 92 -7.75 -2.69 18.35
CA ARG A 92 -7.92 -3.55 19.52
C ARG A 92 -8.90 -4.70 19.24
N SER A 93 -9.99 -4.45 18.51
CA SER A 93 -10.94 -5.50 18.11
C SER A 93 -10.30 -6.53 17.17
N TRP A 94 -9.40 -6.11 16.30
CA TRP A 94 -8.70 -7.02 15.39
C TRP A 94 -7.58 -7.80 16.09
N GLY A 95 -6.88 -7.18 17.05
CA GLY A 95 -5.77 -7.80 17.79
C GLY A 95 -6.20 -8.93 18.72
N ASN A 96 -7.45 -8.96 19.16
CA ASN A 96 -8.01 -10.01 20.02
C ASN A 96 -8.37 -11.30 19.28
N GLN A 97 -8.21 -11.37 17.96
CA GLN A 97 -8.47 -12.60 17.20
C GLN A 97 -7.20 -13.46 17.15
N GLU A 98 -7.30 -14.64 17.69
CA GLU A 98 -6.25 -15.67 17.74
C GLU A 98 -5.58 -15.83 16.41
N ASN A 99 -4.58 -15.58 15.91
CA ASN A 99 -3.89 -15.67 14.62
C ASN A 99 -3.72 -14.38 13.80
N LYS A 100 -4.03 -13.20 14.35
CA LYS A 100 -3.82 -11.94 13.61
C LYS A 100 -2.75 -11.04 14.20
N SER A 101 -1.70 -11.61 14.79
CA SER A 101 -0.56 -10.85 15.33
C SER A 101 0.11 -9.92 14.29
N SER A 102 0.02 -10.27 13.00
CA SER A 102 0.51 -9.43 11.90
C SER A 102 -0.33 -8.20 11.61
N TYR A 103 -1.54 -8.10 12.18
CA TYR A 103 -2.45 -6.96 12.00
C TYR A 103 -2.52 -6.04 13.21
N CYS A 104 -1.68 -6.25 14.23
CA CYS A 104 -1.63 -5.37 15.39
C CYS A 104 -0.65 -4.22 15.13
N PRO A 105 -1.11 -3.13 14.50
CA PRO A 105 -0.28 -1.94 14.34
C PRO A 105 -0.09 -1.27 15.71
N PRO A 106 0.92 -0.44 15.86
CA PRO A 106 1.07 0.38 17.06
C PRO A 106 -0.17 1.27 17.20
N LEU A 107 -0.60 1.44 18.45
CA LEU A 107 -1.74 2.29 18.78
C LEU A 107 -1.29 3.74 18.89
N PHE A 108 -2.17 4.66 18.55
CA PHE A 108 -1.96 6.08 18.81
C PHE A 108 -2.14 6.40 20.30
N GLU A 109 -1.47 7.43 20.75
CA GLU A 109 -1.78 8.06 22.03
C GLU A 109 -3.14 8.76 21.95
N GLU A 110 -3.94 8.68 23.02
CA GLU A 110 -5.36 9.05 22.97
C GLU A 110 -5.62 10.52 22.63
N ASP A 111 -4.69 11.43 22.98
CA ASP A 111 -4.85 12.88 22.81
C ASP A 111 -4.10 13.45 21.59
N ALA A 112 -3.51 12.60 20.73
CA ALA A 112 -2.72 13.06 19.63
C ALA A 112 -3.49 13.04 18.31
N SER A 113 -3.46 14.15 17.57
CA SER A 113 -3.86 14.15 16.17
C SER A 113 -2.89 13.25 15.37
N TRP A 114 -3.39 12.55 14.34
CA TRP A 114 -2.58 11.62 13.56
C TRP A 114 -1.36 12.30 12.91
N TYR A 115 -1.49 13.53 12.47
CA TYR A 115 -0.40 14.27 11.81
C TYR A 115 0.66 14.73 12.81
N ALA A 116 0.28 15.16 14.02
CA ALA A 116 1.25 15.49 15.07
C ALA A 116 2.02 14.24 15.49
N TYR A 117 1.35 13.09 15.56
CA TYR A 117 1.99 11.82 15.86
C TYR A 117 2.97 11.38 14.77
N LEU A 118 2.61 11.51 13.49
CA LEU A 118 3.54 11.26 12.38
C LEU A 118 4.75 12.19 12.44
N ALA A 119 4.56 13.48 12.73
CA ALA A 119 5.66 14.44 12.84
C ALA A 119 6.62 14.09 13.99
N ARG A 120 6.09 13.58 15.11
CA ARG A 120 6.91 13.10 16.24
C ARG A 120 7.69 11.84 15.84
N LEU A 121 7.05 10.87 15.20
CA LEU A 121 7.72 9.66 14.71
C LEU A 121 8.81 9.98 13.68
N ALA A 122 8.63 10.98 12.84
CA ALA A 122 9.58 11.41 11.84
C ALA A 122 10.89 12.00 12.44
N GLN A 123 10.93 12.31 13.74
CA GLN A 123 12.16 12.65 14.43
C GLN A 123 13.02 11.41 14.74
N THR A 124 12.40 10.26 14.86
CA THR A 124 13.08 8.99 15.20
C THR A 124 13.30 8.11 13.97
N TYR A 125 12.32 8.08 13.06
CA TYR A 125 12.34 7.22 11.89
C TYR A 125 12.67 8.03 10.63
N ARG A 126 13.43 7.42 9.74
CA ARG A 126 13.72 8.02 8.44
C ARG A 126 12.48 8.09 7.56
N TYR A 127 11.63 7.07 7.65
CA TYR A 127 10.35 7.00 6.95
C TYR A 127 9.21 6.72 7.92
N VAL A 128 8.13 7.47 7.74
CA VAL A 128 6.88 7.31 8.48
C VAL A 128 5.71 7.34 7.50
N GLY A 129 4.68 6.57 7.77
CA GLY A 129 3.51 6.54 6.90
C GLY A 129 2.58 5.40 7.21
N SER A 130 1.97 4.84 6.20
CA SER A 130 0.96 3.81 6.40
C SER A 130 0.85 2.83 5.25
N LYS A 131 0.24 1.69 5.56
CA LYS A 131 -0.33 0.79 4.58
C LYS A 131 -1.76 1.28 4.23
N ILE A 132 -2.07 1.31 2.95
CA ILE A 132 -3.35 1.71 2.39
C ILE A 132 -3.90 0.54 1.57
N VAL A 133 -4.97 -0.06 2.06
CA VAL A 133 -5.67 -1.13 1.37
C VAL A 133 -6.94 -0.57 0.77
N ILE A 134 -7.10 -0.76 -0.53
CA ILE A 134 -8.30 -0.33 -1.24
C ILE A 134 -9.21 -1.55 -1.40
N ASN A 135 -10.39 -1.46 -0.78
CA ASN A 135 -11.42 -2.48 -0.93
C ASN A 135 -12.02 -2.40 -2.35
N PRO A 136 -12.18 -3.52 -3.06
CA PRO A 136 -12.75 -3.50 -4.39
C PRO A 136 -14.08 -2.76 -4.54
N LEU A 137 -14.97 -2.86 -3.55
CA LEU A 137 -16.30 -2.22 -3.60
C LEU A 137 -16.29 -0.69 -3.44
N GLU A 138 -15.22 -0.14 -2.90
CA GLU A 138 -15.06 1.30 -2.62
C GLU A 138 -13.97 1.92 -3.49
N ALA A 139 -13.45 1.16 -4.47
CA ALA A 139 -12.18 1.51 -5.11
C ALA A 139 -12.23 2.83 -5.88
N GLU A 140 -13.33 3.16 -6.54
CA GLU A 140 -13.44 4.38 -7.37
C GLU A 140 -13.36 5.64 -6.52
N ASP A 141 -14.19 5.73 -5.49
CA ASP A 141 -14.22 6.89 -4.60
C ASP A 141 -12.92 7.03 -3.82
N ARG A 142 -12.46 5.91 -3.25
CA ARG A 142 -11.22 5.85 -2.48
C ARG A 142 -9.98 6.22 -3.28
N ALA A 143 -9.87 5.76 -4.53
CA ALA A 143 -8.73 6.06 -5.37
C ALA A 143 -8.62 7.57 -5.69
N SER A 144 -9.75 8.23 -5.90
CA SER A 144 -9.77 9.66 -6.19
C SER A 144 -9.44 10.49 -4.95
N GLU A 145 -10.10 10.24 -3.84
CA GLU A 145 -9.85 10.91 -2.56
C GLU A 145 -8.39 10.76 -2.11
N LEU A 146 -7.87 9.53 -2.19
CA LEU A 146 -6.50 9.22 -1.85
C LEU A 146 -5.51 9.98 -2.72
N PHE A 147 -5.71 9.99 -4.03
CA PHE A 147 -4.83 10.70 -4.94
C PHE A 147 -4.79 12.20 -4.64
N ASP A 148 -5.95 12.84 -4.47
CA ASP A 148 -6.07 14.26 -4.21
C ASP A 148 -5.44 14.64 -2.86
N PHE A 149 -5.66 13.83 -1.83
CA PHE A 149 -5.03 14.01 -0.51
C PHE A 149 -3.52 13.92 -0.59
N HIS A 150 -2.98 12.88 -1.24
CA HIS A 150 -1.55 12.68 -1.33
C HIS A 150 -0.84 13.70 -2.23
N CYS A 151 -1.45 14.15 -3.32
CA CYS A 151 -0.93 15.24 -4.12
C CYS A 151 -0.85 16.56 -3.34
N ARG A 152 -1.82 16.79 -2.45
CA ARG A 152 -1.90 18.03 -1.66
C ARG A 152 -0.95 18.06 -0.47
N HIS A 153 -0.78 16.91 0.20
CA HIS A 153 -0.12 16.85 1.50
C HIS A 153 1.19 16.07 1.51
N PHE A 154 1.40 15.18 0.56
CA PHE A 154 2.53 14.23 0.54
C PHE A 154 3.18 14.10 -0.83
N TYR A 155 3.27 15.20 -1.59
CA TYR A 155 3.76 15.17 -2.97
C TYR A 155 5.14 14.53 -3.14
N ALA A 156 6.11 14.86 -2.28
CA ALA A 156 7.48 14.34 -2.35
C ALA A 156 7.68 13.02 -1.57
N SER A 157 6.61 12.41 -1.07
CA SER A 157 6.66 11.12 -0.39
C SER A 157 6.93 9.97 -1.35
N ARG A 158 7.20 8.80 -0.78
CA ARG A 158 7.43 7.55 -1.50
C ARG A 158 6.19 6.69 -1.52
N TYR A 159 5.87 6.16 -2.68
CA TYR A 159 4.69 5.35 -2.94
C TYR A 159 5.11 3.97 -3.44
N LEU A 160 4.83 2.95 -2.66
CA LEU A 160 5.15 1.57 -2.97
C LEU A 160 3.87 0.80 -3.26
N PHE A 161 3.61 0.55 -4.53
CA PHE A 161 2.47 -0.27 -4.93
C PHE A 161 2.79 -1.76 -4.82
N THR A 162 1.79 -2.55 -4.41
CA THR A 162 1.90 -4.01 -4.45
C THR A 162 0.77 -4.59 -5.27
N PHE A 163 1.15 -5.42 -6.22
CA PHE A 163 0.24 -6.16 -7.09
C PHE A 163 0.43 -7.67 -6.92
N ARG A 164 -0.60 -8.39 -7.24
CA ARG A 164 -0.65 -9.85 -7.28
C ARG A 164 -1.57 -10.29 -8.40
N ASN A 165 -1.36 -11.49 -8.94
CA ASN A 165 -2.23 -12.05 -9.96
C ASN A 165 -3.71 -11.85 -9.61
N PRO A 166 -4.52 -11.18 -10.47
CA PRO A 166 -5.91 -10.84 -10.17
C PRO A 166 -6.82 -12.05 -9.94
N LEU A 167 -6.52 -13.20 -10.53
CA LEU A 167 -7.21 -14.45 -10.23
C LEU A 167 -6.98 -14.87 -8.76
N ASP A 168 -5.74 -14.81 -8.28
CA ASP A 168 -5.40 -15.14 -6.90
C ASP A 168 -6.04 -14.15 -5.91
N VAL A 169 -6.07 -12.87 -6.26
CA VAL A 169 -6.74 -11.81 -5.47
C VAL A 169 -8.24 -12.08 -5.39
N LEU A 170 -8.86 -12.32 -6.53
CA LEU A 170 -10.29 -12.65 -6.66
C LEU A 170 -10.69 -13.83 -5.78
N MET A 171 -10.00 -14.95 -5.92
CA MET A 171 -10.29 -16.17 -5.17
C MET A 171 -10.03 -16.00 -3.68
N SER A 172 -8.97 -15.28 -3.31
CA SER A 172 -8.66 -14.99 -1.91
C SER A 172 -9.67 -14.04 -1.26
N THR A 173 -10.18 -13.05 -2.01
CA THR A 173 -11.18 -12.10 -1.51
C THR A 173 -12.51 -12.79 -1.26
N ARG A 174 -12.98 -13.58 -2.22
CA ARG A 174 -14.23 -14.33 -2.11
C ARG A 174 -14.18 -15.37 -0.99
N GLY A 175 -13.10 -16.16 -0.93
CA GLY A 175 -12.93 -17.15 0.15
C GLY A 175 -12.86 -16.52 1.54
N LEU A 176 -12.31 -15.32 1.69
CA LEU A 176 -12.34 -14.61 2.98
C LEU A 176 -13.76 -14.15 3.36
N ALA A 177 -14.53 -13.63 2.39
CA ALA A 177 -15.91 -13.23 2.62
C ALA A 177 -16.78 -14.44 3.06
N GLU A 178 -16.64 -15.57 2.37
CA GLU A 178 -17.32 -16.81 2.73
C GLU A 178 -16.98 -17.29 4.15
N LEU A 179 -15.67 -17.28 4.50
CA LEU A 179 -15.21 -17.69 5.84
C LEU A 179 -15.75 -16.77 6.95
N ASN A 180 -15.95 -15.49 6.68
CA ASN A 180 -16.44 -14.52 7.66
C ASN A 180 -17.98 -14.41 7.66
N GLY A 181 -18.70 -15.18 6.84
CA GLY A 181 -20.16 -15.10 6.71
C GLY A 181 -20.63 -13.73 6.14
N GLY A 182 -19.77 -13.03 5.43
CA GLY A 182 -20.06 -11.74 4.80
C GLY A 182 -20.66 -11.88 3.41
N THR A 183 -21.10 -10.76 2.84
CA THR A 183 -21.56 -10.71 1.46
C THR A 183 -20.39 -10.98 0.50
N VAL A 184 -20.57 -11.95 -0.37
CA VAL A 184 -19.56 -12.33 -1.37
C VAL A 184 -19.72 -11.44 -2.59
N SER A 185 -18.71 -10.61 -2.85
CA SER A 185 -18.68 -9.75 -4.05
C SER A 185 -18.69 -10.57 -5.34
N THR A 186 -19.26 -10.00 -6.38
CA THR A 186 -19.25 -10.62 -7.73
C THR A 186 -17.84 -10.67 -8.31
N TYR A 187 -17.64 -11.49 -9.30
CA TYR A 187 -16.37 -11.58 -10.03
C TYR A 187 -16.01 -10.24 -10.68
N ALA A 188 -17.02 -9.56 -11.26
CA ALA A 188 -16.85 -8.28 -11.92
C ALA A 188 -16.47 -7.18 -10.93
N GLU A 189 -17.10 -7.09 -9.78
CA GLU A 189 -16.79 -6.07 -8.75
C GLU A 189 -15.35 -6.19 -8.24
N VAL A 190 -14.89 -7.42 -7.94
CA VAL A 190 -13.51 -7.61 -7.45
C VAL A 190 -12.49 -7.27 -8.54
N ILE A 191 -12.72 -7.71 -9.77
CA ILE A 191 -11.83 -7.42 -10.90
C ILE A 191 -11.83 -5.92 -11.21
N LYS A 192 -13.01 -5.29 -11.25
CA LYS A 192 -13.13 -3.84 -11.44
C LYS A 192 -12.33 -3.08 -10.39
N GLY A 193 -12.57 -3.36 -9.12
CA GLY A 193 -11.88 -2.68 -8.02
C GLY A 193 -10.36 -2.88 -8.07
N TYR A 194 -9.89 -4.06 -8.44
CA TYR A 194 -8.46 -4.31 -8.66
C TYR A 194 -7.89 -3.38 -9.75
N PHE A 195 -8.55 -3.26 -10.90
CA PHE A 195 -8.05 -2.44 -12.00
C PHE A 195 -8.23 -0.94 -11.79
N VAL A 196 -9.13 -0.51 -10.91
CA VAL A 196 -9.16 0.87 -10.41
C VAL A 196 -7.87 1.19 -9.65
N VAL A 197 -7.35 0.25 -8.85
CA VAL A 197 -6.05 0.42 -8.17
C VAL A 197 -4.89 0.46 -9.18
N VAL A 198 -4.96 -0.31 -10.27
CA VAL A 198 -3.99 -0.21 -11.38
C VAL A 198 -4.06 1.17 -12.06
N GLN A 199 -5.25 1.72 -12.28
CA GLN A 199 -5.40 3.10 -12.78
C GLN A 199 -4.82 4.14 -11.80
N LEU A 200 -5.06 3.96 -10.51
CA LEU A 200 -4.46 4.81 -9.47
C LEU A 200 -2.93 4.76 -9.54
N PHE A 201 -2.35 3.57 -9.70
CA PHE A 201 -0.91 3.43 -9.90
C PHE A 201 -0.41 4.26 -11.09
N PHE A 202 -1.05 4.17 -12.25
CA PHE A 202 -0.67 4.99 -13.42
C PHE A 202 -0.84 6.49 -13.16
N ARG A 203 -1.89 6.88 -12.43
CA ARG A 203 -2.12 8.29 -12.05
C ARG A 203 -1.03 8.79 -11.12
N VAL A 204 -0.66 8.00 -10.10
CA VAL A 204 0.42 8.32 -9.15
C VAL A 204 1.77 8.35 -9.87
N LEU A 205 2.07 7.37 -10.71
CA LEU A 205 3.32 7.29 -11.47
C LEU A 205 3.56 8.52 -12.37
N ARG A 206 2.49 9.10 -12.93
CA ARG A 206 2.60 10.30 -13.79
C ARG A 206 2.76 11.59 -13.02
N ASN A 207 2.29 11.67 -11.78
CA ASN A 207 2.12 12.92 -11.06
C ASN A 207 3.01 13.05 -9.83
N LEU A 208 3.50 11.95 -9.27
CA LEU A 208 4.30 11.94 -8.04
C LEU A 208 5.72 11.44 -8.32
N PRO A 209 6.76 12.03 -7.67
CA PRO A 209 8.15 11.82 -8.10
C PRO A 209 8.75 10.48 -7.69
N HIS A 210 8.23 9.83 -6.65
CA HIS A 210 8.87 8.64 -6.06
C HIS A 210 7.88 7.49 -5.96
N VAL A 211 7.82 6.68 -7.00
CA VAL A 211 6.91 5.52 -7.09
C VAL A 211 7.71 4.26 -7.36
N GLU A 212 7.39 3.18 -6.68
CA GLU A 212 7.96 1.86 -6.90
C GLU A 212 6.85 0.79 -6.82
N VAL A 213 7.12 -0.38 -7.35
CA VAL A 213 6.15 -1.48 -7.40
C VAL A 213 6.79 -2.81 -6.98
N VAL A 214 6.00 -3.63 -6.29
CA VAL A 214 6.32 -5.01 -5.93
C VAL A 214 5.21 -5.92 -6.45
N PHE A 215 5.60 -6.97 -7.16
CA PHE A 215 4.71 -8.06 -7.55
C PHE A 215 4.86 -9.19 -6.54
N HIS A 216 3.81 -9.42 -5.76
CA HIS A 216 3.83 -10.27 -4.56
C HIS A 216 4.36 -11.69 -4.81
N GLU A 217 3.97 -12.31 -5.91
CA GLU A 217 4.43 -13.66 -6.29
C GLU A 217 5.82 -13.69 -6.92
N ALA A 218 6.39 -12.53 -7.25
CA ALA A 218 7.71 -12.41 -7.85
C ALA A 218 8.74 -11.81 -6.89
N VAL A 219 8.45 -11.82 -5.59
CA VAL A 219 9.37 -11.30 -4.57
C VAL A 219 10.54 -12.25 -4.41
N GLU A 220 11.72 -11.73 -4.68
CA GLU A 220 13.01 -12.41 -4.58
C GLU A 220 13.98 -11.56 -3.74
N PRO A 221 15.13 -12.09 -3.33
CA PRO A 221 16.15 -11.28 -2.64
C PRO A 221 16.60 -10.05 -3.42
N ALA A 222 16.53 -10.08 -4.76
CA ALA A 222 16.81 -8.93 -5.61
C ALA A 222 15.80 -7.80 -5.45
N THR A 223 14.53 -8.13 -5.20
CA THR A 223 13.47 -7.14 -4.92
C THR A 223 13.79 -6.31 -3.69
N PHE A 224 14.24 -6.94 -2.61
CA PHE A 224 14.61 -6.21 -1.40
C PHE A 224 15.87 -5.37 -1.58
N ARG A 225 16.88 -5.86 -2.31
CA ARG A 225 18.06 -5.03 -2.64
C ARG A 225 17.67 -3.78 -3.44
N LYS A 226 16.73 -3.91 -4.38
CA LYS A 226 16.19 -2.75 -5.12
C LYS A 226 15.49 -1.77 -4.18
N LEU A 227 14.65 -2.26 -3.27
CA LEU A 227 13.97 -1.44 -2.27
C LEU A 227 14.95 -0.79 -1.29
N GLU A 228 15.99 -1.49 -0.83
CA GLU A 228 17.07 -0.93 -0.01
C GLU A 228 17.76 0.24 -0.71
N SER A 229 18.09 0.08 -1.99
CA SER A 229 18.67 1.13 -2.81
C SER A 229 17.72 2.33 -2.96
N TRP A 230 16.45 2.08 -3.29
CA TRP A 230 15.43 3.10 -3.47
C TRP A 230 15.11 3.87 -2.19
N LEU A 231 15.06 3.18 -1.05
CA LEU A 231 14.86 3.78 0.28
C LEU A 231 16.16 4.32 0.89
N ALA A 232 17.32 3.98 0.33
CA ALA A 232 18.64 4.18 0.95
C ALA A 232 18.64 3.73 2.44
N THR A 233 18.07 2.55 2.70
CA THR A 233 17.82 2.00 4.04
C THR A 233 17.93 0.48 4.00
N PRO A 234 18.71 -0.16 4.89
CA PRO A 234 18.83 -1.61 4.92
C PRO A 234 17.53 -2.28 5.36
N LEU A 235 17.23 -3.43 4.72
CA LEU A 235 16.07 -4.28 4.99
C LEU A 235 16.54 -5.73 5.24
N PRO A 236 17.37 -6.00 6.25
CA PRO A 236 18.15 -7.24 6.37
C PRO A 236 17.28 -8.49 6.52
N HIS A 237 16.10 -8.37 7.08
CA HIS A 237 15.19 -9.50 7.37
C HIS A 237 13.89 -9.45 6.58
N ALA A 238 13.77 -8.54 5.62
CA ALA A 238 12.53 -8.37 4.85
C ALA A 238 12.15 -9.65 4.08
N GLY A 239 13.13 -10.39 3.59
CA GLY A 239 12.93 -11.68 2.92
C GLY A 239 12.29 -12.76 3.79
N ASP A 240 12.47 -12.72 5.11
CA ASP A 240 11.98 -13.73 6.05
C ASP A 240 10.44 -13.72 6.15
N TYR A 241 9.80 -12.61 5.77
CA TYR A 241 8.35 -12.47 5.73
C TYR A 241 7.71 -13.14 4.51
N TYR A 242 8.51 -13.39 3.47
CA TYR A 242 8.04 -13.97 2.22
C TYR A 242 8.39 -15.46 2.17
N SER A 243 7.40 -16.28 2.40
CA SER A 243 7.54 -17.73 2.29
C SER A 243 6.73 -18.22 1.09
N GLY A 244 7.39 -18.83 0.12
CA GLY A 244 6.75 -19.36 -1.09
C GLY A 244 5.62 -20.38 -0.79
N SER A 245 5.71 -21.09 0.33
CA SER A 245 4.67 -22.03 0.76
C SER A 245 3.33 -21.39 1.15
N LYS A 246 3.32 -20.06 1.37
CA LYS A 246 2.10 -19.30 1.75
C LYS A 246 1.41 -18.66 0.55
N VAL A 247 2.04 -18.66 -0.62
CA VAL A 247 1.45 -18.08 -1.83
C VAL A 247 0.54 -19.15 -2.45
N ARG A 248 -0.77 -18.89 -2.44
CA ARG A 248 -1.75 -19.75 -3.12
C ARG A 248 -1.90 -19.29 -4.54
N HIS A 249 -1.81 -20.23 -5.47
CA HIS A 249 -2.11 -20.02 -6.88
C HIS A 249 -3.37 -20.80 -7.26
N TYR A 250 -4.17 -20.16 -8.07
CA TYR A 250 -5.42 -20.74 -8.56
C TYR A 250 -5.36 -20.87 -10.07
N GLU A 251 -6.01 -21.92 -10.57
CA GLU A 251 -6.19 -22.14 -11.99
C GLU A 251 -7.49 -21.49 -12.48
N LEU A 252 -7.53 -21.03 -13.72
CA LEU A 252 -8.72 -20.41 -14.30
C LEU A 252 -9.94 -21.35 -14.29
N THR A 253 -9.71 -22.65 -14.24
CA THR A 253 -10.74 -23.69 -14.10
C THR A 253 -11.51 -23.60 -12.78
N ALA A 254 -10.94 -22.96 -11.74
CA ALA A 254 -11.64 -22.71 -10.47
C ALA A 254 -12.71 -21.59 -10.60
N VAL A 255 -12.69 -20.83 -11.70
CA VAL A 255 -13.69 -19.80 -12.00
C VAL A 255 -14.84 -20.42 -12.78
N PRO A 256 -16.13 -20.15 -12.43
CA PRO A 256 -17.26 -20.60 -13.21
C PRO A 256 -17.18 -20.11 -14.66
N GLU A 257 -17.58 -20.98 -15.59
CA GLU A 257 -17.42 -20.76 -17.03
C GLU A 257 -17.88 -19.38 -17.53
N PRO A 258 -19.05 -18.85 -17.12
CA PRO A 258 -19.50 -17.53 -17.58
C PRO A 258 -18.57 -16.37 -17.23
N HIS A 259 -17.72 -16.50 -16.19
CA HIS A 259 -16.83 -15.45 -15.72
C HIS A 259 -15.38 -15.62 -16.20
N ARG A 260 -15.03 -16.78 -16.79
CA ARG A 260 -13.66 -17.06 -17.27
C ARG A 260 -13.13 -16.06 -18.28
N PRO A 261 -13.90 -15.58 -19.26
CA PRO A 261 -13.39 -14.61 -20.23
C PRO A 261 -12.93 -13.31 -19.56
N LEU A 262 -13.72 -12.78 -18.63
CA LEU A 262 -13.39 -11.58 -17.86
C LEU A 262 -12.09 -11.76 -17.05
N VAL A 263 -11.98 -12.89 -16.34
CA VAL A 263 -10.82 -13.17 -15.49
C VAL A 263 -9.57 -13.43 -16.33
N ALA A 264 -9.71 -14.11 -17.48
CA ALA A 264 -8.58 -14.33 -18.40
C ALA A 264 -8.03 -13.01 -18.94
N GLU A 265 -8.90 -12.10 -19.38
CA GLU A 265 -8.48 -10.77 -19.84
C GLU A 265 -7.80 -9.96 -18.72
N ALA A 266 -8.32 -10.05 -17.50
CA ALA A 266 -7.70 -9.44 -16.32
C ALA A 266 -6.28 -9.98 -16.06
N VAL A 267 -6.06 -11.29 -16.19
CA VAL A 267 -4.73 -11.91 -16.05
C VAL A 267 -3.80 -11.44 -17.16
N ASP A 268 -4.26 -11.39 -18.40
CA ASP A 268 -3.47 -10.91 -19.54
C ASP A 268 -3.01 -9.45 -19.36
N LEU A 269 -3.89 -8.58 -18.87
CA LEU A 269 -3.55 -7.18 -18.57
C LEU A 269 -2.55 -7.08 -17.40
N TYR A 270 -2.70 -7.92 -16.39
CA TYR A 270 -1.74 -8.00 -15.29
C TYR A 270 -0.35 -8.47 -15.74
N ASP A 271 -0.29 -9.48 -16.60
CA ASP A 271 0.99 -9.98 -17.13
C ASP A 271 1.68 -8.92 -18.00
N LYS A 272 0.91 -8.13 -18.76
CA LYS A 272 1.43 -6.95 -19.46
C LYS A 272 1.95 -5.90 -18.47
N LEU A 273 1.18 -5.58 -17.42
CA LEU A 273 1.60 -4.63 -16.39
C LEU A 273 2.93 -5.04 -15.76
N LYS A 274 3.04 -6.31 -15.36
CA LYS A 274 4.25 -6.86 -14.77
C LYS A 274 5.45 -6.77 -15.71
N ARG A 275 5.29 -7.18 -16.97
CA ARG A 275 6.36 -7.17 -17.97
C ARG A 275 6.83 -5.76 -18.30
N GLU A 276 5.90 -4.84 -18.61
CA GLU A 276 6.26 -3.48 -19.03
C GLU A 276 6.86 -2.68 -17.86
N THR A 277 6.35 -2.89 -16.63
CA THR A 277 6.87 -2.21 -15.44
C THR A 277 8.29 -2.69 -15.09
N LEU A 278 8.56 -3.99 -15.18
CA LEU A 278 9.89 -4.53 -14.91
C LEU A 278 10.91 -4.15 -15.99
N ALA A 279 10.47 -3.97 -17.24
CA ALA A 279 11.35 -3.63 -18.37
C ALA A 279 11.68 -2.14 -18.47
N GLY A 280 10.78 -1.24 -18.08
CA GLY A 280 10.88 0.20 -18.39
C GLY A 280 10.68 1.17 -17.22
N PHE A 281 10.37 0.68 -16.03
CA PHE A 281 9.94 1.52 -14.91
C PHE A 281 10.98 2.56 -14.48
N GLU A 282 12.25 2.20 -14.39
CA GLU A 282 13.33 3.10 -13.98
C GLU A 282 13.55 4.23 -14.99
N LEU A 283 13.45 3.92 -16.29
CA LEU A 283 13.55 4.92 -17.35
C LEU A 283 12.43 5.96 -17.27
N ILE A 284 11.21 5.55 -17.01
CA ILE A 284 10.07 6.45 -16.83
C ILE A 284 10.29 7.42 -15.67
N GLN A 285 10.82 6.94 -14.53
CA GLN A 285 11.12 7.79 -13.38
C GLN A 285 12.27 8.76 -13.65
N ILE A 286 13.31 8.31 -14.33
CA ILE A 286 14.46 9.17 -14.70
C ILE A 286 14.01 10.27 -15.65
N GLU A 287 13.18 9.96 -16.63
CA GLU A 287 12.68 10.94 -17.60
C GLU A 287 11.70 11.95 -16.97
N GLN A 288 10.84 11.52 -16.06
CA GLN A 288 10.00 12.44 -15.29
C GLN A 288 10.85 13.46 -14.50
N ASN A 289 11.92 13.00 -13.86
CA ASN A 289 12.81 13.86 -13.09
C ASN A 289 13.71 14.76 -13.96
N SER A 290 13.98 14.37 -15.21
CA SER A 290 14.77 15.15 -16.16
C SER A 290 13.98 16.17 -16.96
N GLY A 291 12.65 16.13 -16.91
CA GLY A 291 11.77 16.97 -17.72
C GLY A 291 11.77 16.62 -19.22
N HIS A 292 12.42 15.55 -19.62
CA HIS A 292 12.41 15.04 -20.99
C HIS A 292 11.46 13.85 -21.11
N PHE A 293 10.38 14.04 -21.86
CA PHE A 293 9.47 12.96 -22.22
C PHE A 293 9.91 12.34 -23.55
N ASP A 294 10.53 11.17 -23.52
CA ASP A 294 10.65 10.37 -24.74
C ASP A 294 9.31 9.66 -24.99
N GLN A 295 8.59 10.16 -26.00
CA GLN A 295 7.28 9.63 -26.38
C GLN A 295 7.30 8.13 -26.71
N ASN A 296 8.42 7.55 -27.08
CA ASN A 296 8.52 6.16 -27.47
C ASN A 296 8.53 5.19 -26.27
N HIS A 297 9.13 5.57 -25.14
CA HIS A 297 9.13 4.75 -23.91
C HIS A 297 7.81 4.85 -23.16
N PHE A 298 7.17 6.01 -23.19
CA PHE A 298 5.82 6.19 -22.66
C PHE A 298 4.75 5.38 -23.41
N THR A 299 5.05 4.93 -24.62
CA THR A 299 4.05 4.31 -25.50
C THR A 299 3.54 2.98 -24.93
N ALA A 300 4.39 2.13 -24.35
CA ALA A 300 3.97 0.82 -23.83
C ALA A 300 3.09 0.95 -22.56
N LEU A 301 3.54 1.68 -21.54
CA LEU A 301 2.73 1.93 -20.33
C LEU A 301 1.55 2.86 -20.59
N GLY A 302 1.69 3.83 -21.48
CA GLY A 302 0.59 4.68 -21.92
C GLY A 302 -0.48 3.88 -22.67
N GLN A 303 -0.09 2.93 -23.53
CA GLN A 303 -1.02 2.02 -24.18
C GLN A 303 -1.70 1.10 -23.18
N LEU A 304 -0.93 0.50 -22.26
CA LEU A 304 -1.49 -0.35 -21.21
C LEU A 304 -2.50 0.42 -20.32
N SER A 305 -2.21 1.67 -19.98
CA SER A 305 -3.15 2.52 -19.24
C SER A 305 -4.46 2.74 -20.01
N ARG A 306 -4.42 2.86 -21.35
CA ARG A 306 -5.61 2.93 -22.20
C ARG A 306 -6.33 1.59 -22.24
N ASP A 307 -5.61 0.48 -22.37
CA ASP A 307 -6.18 -0.86 -22.38
C ASP A 307 -6.94 -1.14 -21.07
N VAL A 308 -6.35 -0.80 -19.93
CA VAL A 308 -6.99 -0.89 -18.61
C VAL A 308 -8.25 0.00 -18.54
N SER A 309 -8.18 1.22 -19.07
CA SER A 309 -9.35 2.11 -19.09
C SER A 309 -10.48 1.58 -19.99
N ASN A 310 -10.14 0.96 -21.11
CA ASN A 310 -11.12 0.32 -21.99
C ASN A 310 -11.72 -0.91 -21.32
N PHE A 311 -10.90 -1.74 -20.71
CA PHE A 311 -11.34 -2.93 -19.96
C PHE A 311 -12.35 -2.56 -18.85
N LEU A 312 -12.08 -1.53 -18.08
CA LEU A 312 -13.01 -1.06 -17.05
C LEU A 312 -14.37 -0.62 -17.65
N ARG A 313 -14.36 0.07 -18.79
CA ARG A 313 -15.60 0.45 -19.49
C ARG A 313 -16.40 -0.76 -19.96
N THR A 314 -15.75 -1.86 -20.36
CA THR A 314 -16.46 -3.09 -20.76
C THR A 314 -17.15 -3.76 -19.58
N ILE A 315 -16.57 -3.66 -18.36
CA ILE A 315 -17.19 -4.19 -17.14
C ILE A 315 -18.44 -3.38 -16.76
N ASP A 316 -18.43 -2.07 -17.00
CA ASP A 316 -19.54 -1.16 -16.65
C ASP A 316 -20.66 -1.15 -17.71
N ALA A 317 -20.42 -1.73 -18.88
CA ALA A 317 -21.44 -1.78 -19.93
C ALA A 317 -22.62 -2.68 -19.49
N PRO A 318 -23.86 -2.19 -19.57
CA PRO A 318 -25.02 -3.03 -19.28
C PRO A 318 -25.04 -4.21 -20.24
N SER A 319 -25.07 -5.41 -19.69
CA SER A 319 -25.18 -6.69 -20.42
C SER A 319 -26.57 -6.87 -21.01
#